data_be127ecfb73c39a3bf70f77e32bd4f5d
#
_entry.id   be127ecfb73c39a3bf70f77e32bd4f5d
#
_cell.length_a   1.000
_cell.length_b   1.000
_cell.length_c   1.000
_cell.angle_alpha   90.00
_cell.angle_beta   90.00
_cell.angle_gamma   90.00
#
_symmetry.space_group_name_H-M   'P 1'
#
loop_
_entity.id
_entity.type
_entity.pdbx_description
1 polymer ?
#
loop_
_entity_poly.entity_id
_entity_poly.type
_entity_poly.pdbx_seq_one_letter_code
_entity_poly.pdbx_strand_id
1 'polypeptide(L)'
;LAEEINKVVSEFRTKLSEKEERYQYYETLLDTVDSSLLVADSSGMVHWMNCAAVHDLCGYPIHSLNELSSLNSSFPVIITSLQPGEVKAVRICRGDVMQELAVTVTEFSSQGVDLRLINLKNIHSVLEENEIEAWQKLIRVLTHEIMNSIAPIISLSETLSERAVQN
;
A
#
# COMPACT_ATOMS: atom_id res chain seq x y z
N LEU A 1 32.99 4.56 43.95
CA LEU A 1 31.75 3.77 43.94
C LEU A 1 30.58 4.60 43.41
N ALA A 2 30.26 5.80 43.96
CA ALA A 2 29.16 6.66 43.51
C ALA A 2 29.36 7.18 42.07
N GLU A 3 30.60 7.57 41.68
CA GLU A 3 30.92 7.98 40.31
C GLU A 3 30.79 6.83 39.30
N GLU A 4 31.18 5.62 39.65
CA GLU A 4 31.03 4.44 38.79
C GLU A 4 29.57 4.07 38.59
N ILE A 5 28.75 4.15 39.65
CA ILE A 5 27.29 3.94 39.55
C ILE A 5 26.67 4.99 38.64
N ASN A 6 27.01 6.27 38.79
CA ASN A 6 26.50 7.33 37.95
C ASN A 6 26.91 7.15 36.49
N LYS A 7 28.12 6.70 36.22
CA LYS A 7 28.58 6.40 34.87
C LYS A 7 27.77 5.26 34.23
N VAL A 8 27.58 4.16 34.96
CA VAL A 8 26.77 3.02 34.49
C VAL A 8 25.31 3.44 34.23
N VAL A 9 24.72 4.23 35.11
CA VAL A 9 23.36 4.75 34.96
C VAL A 9 23.26 5.66 33.73
N SER A 10 24.26 6.53 33.51
CA SER A 10 24.27 7.42 32.33
C SER A 10 24.44 6.64 31.02
N GLU A 11 25.32 5.66 30.98
CA GLU A 11 25.51 4.78 29.82
C GLU A 11 24.23 3.95 29.52
N PHE A 12 23.55 3.47 30.56
CA PHE A 12 22.30 2.75 30.42
C PHE A 12 21.18 3.63 29.86
N ARG A 13 21.07 4.87 30.36
CA ARG A 13 20.10 5.85 29.84
C ARG A 13 20.36 6.20 28.37
N THR A 14 21.64 6.39 28.01
CA THR A 14 22.02 6.69 26.61
C THR A 14 21.63 5.52 25.69
N LYS A 15 21.94 4.29 26.08
CA LYS A 15 21.56 3.10 25.30
C LYS A 15 20.05 2.90 25.17
N LEU A 16 19.28 3.22 26.23
CA LEU A 16 17.82 3.18 26.17
C LEU A 16 17.28 4.24 25.18
N SER A 17 17.81 5.47 25.26
CA SER A 17 17.40 6.56 24.36
C SER A 17 17.71 6.22 22.90
N GLU A 18 18.90 5.71 22.60
CA GLU A 18 19.29 5.29 21.26
C GLU A 18 18.37 4.16 20.71
N LYS A 19 17.99 3.24 21.60
CA LYS A 19 17.09 2.13 21.25
C LYS A 19 15.68 2.61 20.95
N GLU A 20 15.22 3.58 21.73
CA GLU A 20 13.91 4.20 21.59
C GLU A 20 13.81 5.05 20.32
N GLU A 21 14.83 5.85 20.01
CA GLU A 21 14.94 6.63 18.76
C GLU A 21 14.96 5.72 17.52
N ARG A 22 15.69 4.61 17.59
CA ARG A 22 15.74 3.62 16.51
C ARG A 22 14.41 2.92 16.31
N TYR A 23 13.70 2.60 17.39
CA TYR A 23 12.36 2.03 17.32
C TYR A 23 11.38 2.98 16.65
N GLN A 24 11.33 4.25 17.09
CA GLN A 24 10.49 5.29 16.49
C GLN A 24 10.81 5.53 15.01
N TYR A 25 12.08 5.48 14.65
CA TYR A 25 12.50 5.60 13.25
C TYR A 25 11.93 4.47 12.39
N TYR A 26 12.05 3.21 12.83
CA TYR A 26 11.49 2.08 12.08
C TYR A 26 9.97 2.10 12.03
N GLU A 27 9.31 2.46 13.11
CA GLU A 27 7.86 2.59 13.16
C GLU A 27 7.37 3.65 12.17
N THR A 28 8.00 4.81 12.14
CA THR A 28 7.70 5.87 11.17
C THR A 28 7.89 5.39 9.73
N LEU A 29 8.99 4.67 9.43
CA LEU A 29 9.21 4.12 8.10
C LEU A 29 8.10 3.15 7.69
N LEU A 30 7.70 2.25 8.57
CA LEU A 30 6.65 1.26 8.30
C LEU A 30 5.28 1.90 8.13
N ASP A 31 5.02 3.01 8.80
CA ASP A 31 3.77 3.78 8.65
C ASP A 31 3.72 4.61 7.36
N THR A 32 4.87 4.86 6.72
CA THR A 32 4.91 5.51 5.39
C THR A 32 4.70 4.53 4.23
N VAL A 33 4.70 3.22 4.51
CA VAL A 33 4.47 2.20 3.47
C VAL A 33 2.99 2.17 3.10
N ASP A 34 2.71 2.36 1.82
CA ASP A 34 1.35 2.29 1.25
C ASP A 34 0.90 0.83 1.03
N SER A 35 0.93 0.07 2.11
CA SER A 35 0.47 -1.32 2.17
C SER A 35 0.10 -1.64 3.61
N SER A 36 -0.93 -2.44 3.80
CA SER A 36 -1.34 -2.92 5.11
C SER A 36 -0.42 -4.05 5.57
N LEU A 37 0.34 -3.83 6.63
CA LEU A 37 1.31 -4.77 7.19
C LEU A 37 0.83 -5.28 8.55
N LEU A 38 0.89 -6.61 8.74
CA LEU A 38 0.61 -7.28 10.01
C LEU A 38 1.70 -8.30 10.31
N VAL A 39 2.01 -8.44 11.60
CA VAL A 39 2.87 -9.53 12.10
C VAL A 39 2.04 -10.43 13.01
N ALA A 40 1.99 -11.70 12.68
CA ALA A 40 1.30 -12.71 13.48
C ALA A 40 2.18 -13.94 13.71
N ASP A 41 1.91 -14.67 14.77
CA ASP A 41 2.55 -15.96 15.05
C ASP A 41 1.80 -17.14 14.43
N SER A 42 2.34 -18.34 14.63
CA SER A 42 1.75 -19.59 14.13
C SER A 42 0.38 -19.92 14.73
N SER A 43 0.02 -19.33 15.87
CA SER A 43 -1.31 -19.47 16.49
C SER A 43 -2.34 -18.51 15.89
N GLY A 44 -1.90 -17.56 15.08
CA GLY A 44 -2.75 -16.51 14.51
C GLY A 44 -2.94 -15.30 15.42
N MET A 45 -2.15 -15.20 16.51
CA MET A 45 -2.12 -14.00 17.35
C MET A 45 -1.35 -12.88 16.63
N VAL A 46 -1.96 -11.70 16.55
CA VAL A 46 -1.38 -10.52 15.92
C VAL A 46 -0.54 -9.77 16.94
N HIS A 47 0.75 -9.64 16.67
CA HIS A 47 1.70 -8.95 17.52
C HIS A 47 1.89 -7.48 17.16
N TRP A 48 1.70 -7.14 15.88
CA TRP A 48 1.89 -5.79 15.40
C TRP A 48 1.13 -5.53 14.09
N MET A 49 0.72 -4.29 13.89
CA MET A 49 0.10 -3.76 12.67
C MET A 49 0.61 -2.34 12.42
N ASN A 50 0.78 -1.96 11.15
CA ASN A 50 1.02 -0.57 10.81
C ASN A 50 -0.30 0.23 10.75
N CYS A 51 -0.20 1.56 10.68
CA CYS A 51 -1.37 2.45 10.60
C CYS A 51 -2.25 2.15 9.39
N ALA A 52 -1.65 1.82 8.23
CA ALA A 52 -2.40 1.45 7.04
C ALA A 52 -3.27 0.21 7.28
N ALA A 53 -2.73 -0.85 7.91
CA ALA A 53 -3.49 -2.06 8.23
C ALA A 53 -4.65 -1.79 9.19
N VAL A 54 -4.45 -0.96 10.20
CA VAL A 54 -5.53 -0.56 11.11
C VAL A 54 -6.63 0.17 10.37
N HIS A 55 -6.26 1.15 9.53
CA HIS A 55 -7.22 1.95 8.77
C HIS A 55 -7.97 1.13 7.73
N ASP A 56 -7.27 0.30 6.95
CA ASP A 56 -7.82 -0.37 5.77
C ASP A 56 -8.64 -1.61 6.11
N LEU A 57 -8.33 -2.30 7.22
CA LEU A 57 -9.01 -3.53 7.58
C LEU A 57 -10.24 -3.27 8.48
N CYS A 58 -10.01 -2.97 9.73
CA CYS A 58 -11.08 -2.92 10.73
C CYS A 58 -11.34 -1.53 11.32
N GLY A 59 -10.42 -0.58 11.15
CA GLY A 59 -10.45 0.74 11.80
C GLY A 59 -9.99 0.72 13.26
N TYR A 60 -9.57 -0.45 13.77
CA TYR A 60 -9.00 -0.64 15.10
C TYR A 60 -7.95 -1.77 15.06
N PRO A 61 -6.98 -1.77 16.00
CA PRO A 61 -6.00 -2.87 16.08
C PRO A 61 -6.67 -4.19 16.43
N ILE A 62 -6.40 -5.23 15.65
CA ILE A 62 -6.87 -6.60 15.93
C ILE A 62 -5.81 -7.38 16.70
N HIS A 63 -6.26 -8.35 17.50
CA HIS A 63 -5.38 -9.22 18.27
C HIS A 63 -5.28 -10.65 17.72
N SER A 64 -6.20 -11.01 16.83
CA SER A 64 -6.22 -12.33 16.19
C SER A 64 -6.59 -12.22 14.72
N LEU A 65 -5.94 -13.03 13.88
CA LEU A 65 -6.28 -13.15 12.46
C LEU A 65 -7.74 -13.60 12.26
N ASN A 66 -8.34 -14.29 13.23
CA ASN A 66 -9.74 -14.69 13.16
C ASN A 66 -10.72 -13.52 13.10
N GLU A 67 -10.35 -12.36 13.60
CA GLU A 67 -11.17 -11.14 13.51
C GLU A 67 -11.36 -10.67 12.07
N LEU A 68 -10.43 -11.01 11.16
CA LEU A 68 -10.54 -10.73 9.74
C LEU A 68 -11.65 -11.53 9.04
N SER A 69 -12.22 -12.54 9.70
CA SER A 69 -13.38 -13.28 9.18
C SER A 69 -14.62 -12.42 8.98
N SER A 70 -14.70 -11.27 9.66
CA SER A 70 -15.75 -10.27 9.46
C SER A 70 -15.68 -9.60 8.08
N LEU A 71 -14.50 -9.52 7.47
CA LEU A 71 -14.27 -8.96 6.13
C LEU A 71 -14.47 -10.02 5.04
N ASN A 72 -14.02 -11.23 5.29
CA ASN A 72 -14.21 -12.41 4.47
C ASN A 72 -13.99 -13.66 5.33
N SER A 73 -14.96 -14.56 5.36
CA SER A 73 -14.93 -15.76 6.21
C SER A 73 -13.73 -16.69 5.92
N SER A 74 -13.23 -16.70 4.71
CA SER A 74 -12.08 -17.52 4.30
C SER A 74 -10.72 -16.80 4.49
N PHE A 75 -10.71 -15.52 4.85
CA PHE A 75 -9.50 -14.71 4.91
C PHE A 75 -8.46 -15.25 5.91
N PRO A 76 -8.82 -15.59 7.16
CA PRO A 76 -7.86 -16.16 8.10
C PRO A 76 -7.24 -17.47 7.61
N VAL A 77 -8.02 -18.34 6.99
CA VAL A 77 -7.55 -19.62 6.46
C VAL A 77 -6.59 -19.40 5.30
N ILE A 78 -6.88 -18.44 4.41
CA ILE A 78 -6.03 -18.08 3.29
C ILE A 78 -4.67 -17.60 3.79
N ILE A 79 -4.64 -16.67 4.75
CA ILE A 79 -3.40 -16.13 5.31
C ILE A 79 -2.57 -17.24 5.96
N THR A 80 -3.22 -18.15 6.68
CA THR A 80 -2.52 -19.22 7.41
C THR A 80 -1.95 -20.28 6.46
N SER A 81 -2.63 -20.57 5.35
CA SER A 81 -2.23 -21.59 4.38
C SER A 81 -1.27 -21.11 3.30
N LEU A 82 -1.13 -19.78 3.13
CA LEU A 82 -0.29 -19.19 2.09
C LEU A 82 1.19 -19.48 2.34
N GLN A 83 1.87 -19.97 1.30
CA GLN A 83 3.31 -20.22 1.38
C GLN A 83 4.11 -18.93 1.17
N PRO A 84 5.30 -18.79 1.78
CA PRO A 84 6.19 -17.67 1.52
C PRO A 84 6.52 -17.54 0.03
N GLY A 85 6.36 -16.33 -0.52
CA GLY A 85 6.59 -16.04 -1.94
C GLY A 85 5.37 -16.25 -2.85
N GLU A 86 4.29 -16.84 -2.35
CA GLU A 86 3.02 -16.88 -3.07
C GLU A 86 2.27 -15.54 -2.97
N VAL A 87 1.53 -15.21 -4.02
CA VAL A 87 0.61 -14.07 -4.05
C VAL A 87 -0.80 -14.59 -4.26
N LYS A 88 -1.72 -14.21 -3.40
CA LYS A 88 -3.13 -14.59 -3.54
C LYS A 88 -4.02 -13.36 -3.49
N ALA A 89 -4.92 -13.25 -4.46
CA ALA A 89 -5.95 -12.21 -4.44
C ALA A 89 -7.12 -12.63 -3.56
N VAL A 90 -7.54 -11.75 -2.68
CA VAL A 90 -8.67 -11.98 -1.76
C VAL A 90 -9.62 -10.79 -1.85
N ARG A 91 -10.91 -11.07 -2.05
CA ARG A 91 -11.94 -10.05 -2.00
C ARG A 91 -12.42 -9.89 -0.56
N ILE A 92 -12.44 -8.66 -0.11
CA ILE A 92 -12.99 -8.28 1.18
C ILE A 92 -14.16 -7.33 1.01
N CYS A 93 -15.09 -7.39 1.96
CA CYS A 93 -16.23 -6.48 2.04
C CYS A 93 -16.06 -5.57 3.25
N ARG A 94 -15.97 -4.27 3.01
CA ARG A 94 -15.95 -3.25 4.06
C ARG A 94 -17.17 -2.36 3.91
N GLY A 95 -18.21 -2.64 4.69
CA GLY A 95 -19.53 -2.02 4.46
C GLY A 95 -20.08 -2.41 3.09
N ASP A 96 -20.39 -1.43 2.26
CA ASP A 96 -20.92 -1.62 0.90
C ASP A 96 -19.81 -1.63 -0.19
N VAL A 97 -18.53 -1.51 0.21
CA VAL A 97 -17.41 -1.46 -0.73
C VAL A 97 -16.71 -2.80 -0.79
N MET A 98 -16.65 -3.37 -2.00
CA MET A 98 -15.84 -4.55 -2.32
C MET A 98 -14.45 -4.09 -2.72
N GLN A 99 -13.44 -4.68 -2.10
CA GLN A 99 -12.04 -4.43 -2.43
C GLN A 99 -11.34 -5.75 -2.71
N GLU A 100 -10.36 -5.73 -3.60
CA GLU A 100 -9.52 -6.88 -3.90
C GLU A 100 -8.09 -6.61 -3.41
N LEU A 101 -7.63 -7.47 -2.49
CA LEU A 101 -6.30 -7.35 -1.88
C LEU A 101 -5.38 -8.44 -2.41
N ALA A 102 -4.18 -8.07 -2.84
CA ALA A 102 -3.08 -9.02 -2.99
C ALA A 102 -2.48 -9.30 -1.62
N VAL A 103 -2.47 -10.57 -1.25
CA VAL A 103 -1.92 -11.05 0.03
C VAL A 103 -0.60 -11.76 -0.25
N THR A 104 0.45 -11.36 0.45
CA THR A 104 1.75 -12.04 0.48
C THR A 104 2.18 -12.30 1.90
N VAL A 105 2.94 -13.36 2.13
CA VAL A 105 3.44 -13.75 3.45
C VAL A 105 4.96 -13.96 3.37
N THR A 106 5.65 -13.44 4.37
CA THR A 106 7.08 -13.71 4.61
C THR A 106 7.24 -14.28 6.01
N GLU A 107 7.99 -15.35 6.15
CA GLU A 107 8.28 -15.97 7.44
C GLU A 107 9.65 -15.53 7.97
N PHE A 108 9.72 -15.26 9.25
CA PHE A 108 10.95 -14.95 9.96
C PHE A 108 10.87 -15.39 11.42
N SER A 109 12.01 -15.55 12.07
CA SER A 109 12.07 -15.92 13.48
C SER A 109 12.63 -14.76 14.30
N SER A 110 12.00 -14.45 15.41
CA SER A 110 12.44 -13.44 16.35
C SER A 110 12.35 -13.96 17.77
N GLN A 111 13.47 -13.92 18.52
CA GLN A 111 13.56 -14.40 19.90
C GLN A 111 13.07 -15.86 20.08
N GLY A 112 13.28 -16.71 19.07
CA GLY A 112 12.86 -18.11 19.10
C GLY A 112 11.36 -18.34 18.81
N VAL A 113 10.64 -17.30 18.40
CA VAL A 113 9.25 -17.38 17.96
C VAL A 113 9.19 -17.24 16.44
N ASP A 114 8.51 -18.14 15.77
CA ASP A 114 8.26 -18.06 14.34
C ASP A 114 7.11 -17.11 14.06
N LEU A 115 7.39 -16.11 13.26
CA LEU A 115 6.47 -15.02 12.94
C LEU A 115 6.25 -14.96 11.42
N ARG A 116 5.07 -14.48 11.05
CA ARG A 116 4.68 -14.19 9.67
C ARG A 116 4.42 -12.70 9.50
N LEU A 117 5.13 -12.08 8.57
CA LEU A 117 4.81 -10.76 8.07
C LEU A 117 3.81 -10.93 6.92
N ILE A 118 2.61 -10.43 7.11
CA ILE A 118 1.52 -10.45 6.15
C ILE A 118 1.44 -9.07 5.51
N ASN A 119 1.58 -9.01 4.20
CA ASN A 119 1.47 -7.78 3.43
C ASN A 119 0.20 -7.84 2.57
N LEU A 120 -0.65 -6.84 2.70
CA LEU A 120 -1.92 -6.70 2.00
C LEU A 120 -1.89 -5.41 1.18
N LYS A 121 -1.96 -5.55 -0.14
CA LYS A 121 -1.99 -4.41 -1.06
C LYS A 121 -3.31 -4.38 -1.83
N ASN A 122 -3.96 -3.22 -1.84
CA ASN A 122 -5.17 -3.03 -2.64
C ASN A 122 -4.80 -3.03 -4.12
N ILE A 123 -5.30 -4.03 -4.87
CA ILE A 123 -5.03 -4.18 -6.29
C ILE A 123 -5.91 -3.22 -7.11
N HIS A 124 -7.09 -2.89 -6.61
CA HIS A 124 -8.05 -2.07 -7.34
C HIS A 124 -7.54 -0.65 -7.56
N SER A 125 -6.93 -0.05 -6.53
CA SER A 125 -6.32 1.30 -6.66
C SER A 125 -5.16 1.33 -7.66
N VAL A 126 -4.35 0.28 -7.69
CA VAL A 126 -3.20 0.19 -8.63
C VAL A 126 -3.66 0.02 -10.07
N LEU A 127 -4.74 -0.73 -10.31
CA LEU A 127 -5.33 -0.87 -11.65
C LEU A 127 -5.98 0.42 -12.11
N GLU A 128 -6.72 1.11 -11.24
CA GLU A 128 -7.35 2.40 -11.56
C GLU A 128 -6.30 3.48 -11.87
N GLU A 129 -5.22 3.58 -11.10
CA GLU A 129 -4.13 4.53 -11.38
C GLU A 129 -3.47 4.24 -12.73
N ASN A 130 -3.17 2.99 -13.05
CA ASN A 130 -2.61 2.59 -14.33
C ASN A 130 -3.60 2.83 -15.50
N GLU A 131 -4.88 2.59 -15.30
CA GLU A 131 -5.91 2.90 -16.30
C GLU A 131 -6.01 4.40 -16.54
N ILE A 132 -6.01 5.22 -15.51
CA ILE A 132 -6.07 6.69 -15.62
C ILE A 132 -4.84 7.20 -16.39
N GLU A 133 -3.64 6.73 -16.08
CA GLU A 133 -2.42 7.09 -16.82
C GLU A 133 -2.50 6.67 -18.29
N ALA A 134 -2.97 5.46 -18.57
CA ALA A 134 -3.17 4.97 -19.93
C ALA A 134 -4.19 5.80 -20.69
N TRP A 135 -5.32 6.17 -20.08
CA TRP A 135 -6.33 7.04 -20.65
C TRP A 135 -5.81 8.45 -20.92
N GLN A 136 -5.07 9.05 -19.98
CA GLN A 136 -4.46 10.37 -20.16
C GLN A 136 -3.47 10.38 -21.32
N LYS A 137 -2.65 9.33 -21.46
CA LYS A 137 -1.73 9.18 -22.57
C LYS A 137 -2.45 9.03 -23.90
N LEU A 138 -3.51 8.23 -23.93
CA LEU A 138 -4.34 8.03 -25.12
C LEU A 138 -5.01 9.34 -25.56
N ILE A 139 -5.63 10.09 -24.64
CA ILE A 139 -6.27 11.38 -24.91
C ILE A 139 -5.24 12.37 -25.46
N ARG A 140 -4.02 12.41 -24.91
CA ARG A 140 -2.97 13.30 -25.40
C ARG A 140 -2.56 12.98 -26.84
N VAL A 141 -2.41 11.70 -27.16
CA VAL A 141 -2.08 11.25 -28.53
C VAL A 141 -3.23 11.59 -29.48
N LEU A 142 -4.47 11.27 -29.13
CA LEU A 142 -5.64 11.57 -29.94
C LEU A 142 -5.82 13.08 -30.17
N THR A 143 -5.63 13.90 -29.15
CA THR A 143 -5.72 15.37 -29.29
C THR A 143 -4.67 15.88 -30.25
N HIS A 144 -3.44 15.37 -30.17
CA HIS A 144 -2.36 15.76 -31.09
C HIS A 144 -2.65 15.33 -32.53
N GLU A 145 -3.14 14.11 -32.74
CA GLU A 145 -3.54 13.60 -34.05
C GLU A 145 -4.72 14.37 -34.66
N ILE A 146 -5.71 14.70 -33.83
CA ILE A 146 -6.89 15.50 -34.25
C ILE A 146 -6.43 16.90 -34.65
N MET A 147 -5.59 17.57 -33.86
CA MET A 147 -5.06 18.90 -34.20
C MET A 147 -4.25 18.87 -35.46
N ASN A 148 -3.39 17.87 -35.63
CA ASN A 148 -2.60 17.70 -36.86
C ASN A 148 -3.46 17.46 -38.11
N SER A 149 -4.63 16.85 -37.95
CA SER A 149 -5.57 16.58 -39.06
C SER A 149 -6.48 17.77 -39.38
N ILE A 150 -6.91 18.50 -38.34
CA ILE A 150 -7.86 19.61 -38.49
C ILE A 150 -7.16 20.93 -38.91
N ALA A 151 -5.97 21.21 -38.42
CA ALA A 151 -5.26 22.44 -38.73
C ALA A 151 -5.09 22.69 -40.25
N PRO A 152 -4.72 21.71 -41.08
CA PRO A 152 -4.68 21.87 -42.54
C PRO A 152 -6.06 22.16 -43.17
N ILE A 153 -7.12 21.56 -42.62
CA ILE A 153 -8.51 21.74 -43.11
C ILE A 153 -8.96 23.17 -42.86
N ILE A 154 -8.70 23.70 -41.64
CA ILE A 154 -9.03 25.09 -41.31
C ILE A 154 -8.26 26.04 -42.24
N SER A 155 -6.95 25.85 -42.42
CA SER A 155 -6.11 26.67 -43.29
C SER A 155 -6.57 26.66 -44.75
N LEU A 156 -6.97 25.50 -45.27
CA LEU A 156 -7.54 25.39 -46.61
C LEU A 156 -8.91 26.09 -46.71
N SER A 157 -9.74 25.99 -45.70
CA SER A 157 -11.05 26.66 -45.66
C SER A 157 -10.91 28.18 -45.64
N GLU A 158 -9.97 28.71 -44.85
CA GLU A 158 -9.67 30.15 -44.80
C GLU A 158 -9.14 30.66 -46.15
N THR A 159 -8.23 29.94 -46.79
CA THR A 159 -7.69 30.27 -48.11
C THR A 159 -8.78 30.27 -49.19
N LEU A 160 -9.72 29.34 -49.14
CA LEU A 160 -10.83 29.28 -50.07
C LEU A 160 -11.81 30.43 -49.83
N SER A 161 -12.10 30.78 -48.57
CA SER A 161 -12.96 31.92 -48.23
C SER A 161 -12.38 33.25 -48.71
N GLU A 162 -11.07 33.47 -48.52
CA GLU A 162 -10.38 34.68 -48.99
C GLU A 162 -10.43 34.82 -50.51
N ARG A 163 -10.28 33.72 -51.26
CA ARG A 163 -10.37 33.73 -52.74
C ARG A 163 -11.78 33.97 -53.25
N ALA A 164 -12.80 33.51 -52.51
CA ALA A 164 -14.19 33.70 -52.86
C ALA A 164 -14.64 35.16 -52.68
N VAL A 165 -14.04 35.93 -51.81
CA VAL A 165 -14.33 37.35 -51.56
C VAL A 165 -13.59 38.29 -52.53
N GLN A 166 -12.54 37.82 -53.20
CA GLN A 166 -11.75 38.62 -54.16
C GLN A 166 -12.25 38.52 -55.62
N ASN A 167 -13.28 37.73 -55.91
CA ASN A 167 -13.98 37.62 -57.20
C ASN A 167 -15.36 38.27 -57.17
#